data_5ff37674f7a09834cb47053c5a0dd605
#
_entry.id   5ff37674f7a09834cb47053c5a0dd605
#
_cell.length_a   1.000
_cell.length_b   1.000
_cell.length_c   1.000
_cell.angle_alpha   90.00
_cell.angle_beta   90.00
_cell.angle_gamma   90.00
#
_symmetry.space_group_name_H-M   'P 1'
#
loop_
_entity.id
_entity.type
_entity.pdbx_description
1 polymer ?
#
loop_
_entity_poly.entity_id
_entity_poly.type
_entity_poly.pdbx_seq_one_letter_code
_entity_poly.pdbx_strand_id
1 'polypeptide(L)'
;MITYGENIKIFCGNSSREFAEGICKNLGIELGRAEVKTFADGEASVSLLETVRGADVFLVQSTCKPVNDNLMELLVMCDACRRASAGRITAVIPYFGYARQDRKAKSRDPISAKLVANMITAAGADRVLTMDLHAPQIQGFFDIPLDHLLGNPTFVNYFLDKFPENQYNHDDFVVVSPDVGSVGRARAFAAKVHMGLAIVDKRRQRANVCEVMNIIGDVKGKTCLLFYDMVDTAGSLCNAAQALVEFGGAKEVYACATHGVLSGPAYDRIEASPIKEMVFLNTIPQTGNTPSGKIKFLDVSHVFARAIEHVHGGTSIADLF
;
A
#
# COMPACT_ATOMS: atom_id res chain seq x y z
N MET A 1 -9.76 -9.43 -30.72
CA MET A 1 -9.32 -9.77 -29.33
C MET A 1 -7.82 -9.99 -29.39
N ILE A 2 -7.01 -9.14 -28.78
CA ILE A 2 -5.55 -9.35 -28.72
C ILE A 2 -5.36 -10.40 -27.61
N THR A 3 -5.15 -11.64 -27.98
CA THR A 3 -4.72 -12.69 -27.04
C THR A 3 -3.24 -12.46 -26.75
N TYR A 4 -2.94 -11.91 -25.60
CA TYR A 4 -1.58 -11.91 -25.06
C TYR A 4 -1.26 -13.36 -24.67
N GLY A 5 -0.50 -14.10 -25.45
CA GLY A 5 -0.07 -15.50 -25.33
C GLY A 5 -0.61 -16.31 -24.13
N GLU A 6 -0.71 -17.61 -24.27
CA GLU A 6 -1.22 -18.48 -23.19
C GLU A 6 -0.32 -18.54 -21.93
N ASN A 7 0.80 -17.79 -21.91
CA ASN A 7 1.82 -17.88 -20.86
C ASN A 7 1.89 -16.60 -20.03
N ILE A 8 1.37 -16.65 -18.83
CA ILE A 8 1.69 -15.67 -17.77
C ILE A 8 3.14 -15.93 -17.32
N LYS A 9 3.92 -14.85 -17.21
CA LYS A 9 5.24 -14.85 -16.61
C LYS A 9 5.31 -13.80 -15.50
N ILE A 10 5.69 -14.23 -14.30
CA ILE A 10 5.86 -13.32 -13.17
C ILE A 10 7.33 -13.27 -12.80
N PHE A 11 7.90 -12.08 -12.76
CA PHE A 11 9.23 -11.81 -12.25
C PHE A 11 9.15 -10.81 -11.11
N CYS A 12 10.17 -10.72 -10.28
CA CYS A 12 10.24 -9.73 -9.22
C CYS A 12 11.63 -9.10 -9.12
N GLY A 13 11.65 -7.87 -8.63
CA GLY A 13 12.87 -7.25 -8.15
C GLY A 13 13.13 -7.62 -6.67
N ASN A 14 14.21 -7.07 -6.13
CA ASN A 14 14.73 -7.45 -4.82
C ASN A 14 13.79 -7.13 -3.66
N SER A 15 12.95 -6.08 -3.76
CA SER A 15 12.04 -5.69 -2.68
C SER A 15 10.79 -6.57 -2.54
N SER A 16 10.49 -7.44 -3.50
CA SER A 16 9.16 -8.07 -3.55
C SER A 16 9.18 -9.57 -3.76
N ARG A 17 10.28 -10.24 -3.44
CA ARG A 17 10.45 -11.66 -3.73
C ARG A 17 9.39 -12.52 -3.01
N GLU A 18 9.28 -12.39 -1.70
CA GLU A 18 8.32 -13.15 -0.89
C GLU A 18 6.88 -12.88 -1.34
N PHE A 19 6.56 -11.62 -1.63
CA PHE A 19 5.25 -11.21 -2.12
C PHE A 19 4.93 -11.83 -3.50
N ALA A 20 5.89 -11.83 -4.42
CA ALA A 20 5.76 -12.44 -5.75
C ALA A 20 5.61 -13.97 -5.66
N GLU A 21 6.36 -14.62 -4.77
CA GLU A 21 6.21 -16.06 -4.48
C GLU A 21 4.79 -16.35 -3.94
N GLY A 22 4.25 -15.48 -3.06
CA GLY A 22 2.87 -15.55 -2.60
C GLY A 22 1.85 -15.44 -3.75
N ILE A 23 2.04 -14.51 -4.67
CA ILE A 23 1.21 -14.38 -5.89
C ILE A 23 1.29 -15.68 -6.72
N CYS A 24 2.49 -16.13 -7.02
CA CYS A 24 2.72 -17.34 -7.82
C CYS A 24 2.07 -18.59 -7.19
N LYS A 25 2.17 -18.72 -5.87
CA LYS A 25 1.51 -19.81 -5.12
C LYS A 25 -0.02 -19.79 -5.29
N ASN A 26 -0.63 -18.59 -5.22
CA ASN A 26 -2.07 -18.46 -5.42
C ASN A 26 -2.51 -18.72 -6.86
N LEU A 27 -1.66 -18.44 -7.86
CA LEU A 27 -1.91 -18.71 -9.27
C LEU A 27 -1.56 -20.16 -9.68
N GLY A 28 -0.87 -20.91 -8.82
CA GLY A 28 -0.41 -22.27 -9.16
C GLY A 28 0.68 -22.32 -10.22
N ILE A 29 1.52 -21.26 -10.33
CA ILE A 29 2.63 -21.15 -11.27
C ILE A 29 3.96 -20.92 -10.54
N GLU A 30 5.07 -21.13 -11.24
CA GLU A 30 6.40 -20.83 -10.70
C GLU A 30 6.80 -19.37 -10.96
N LEU A 31 7.59 -18.79 -10.04
CA LEU A 31 8.22 -17.48 -10.24
C LEU A 31 9.27 -17.59 -11.36
N GLY A 32 9.22 -16.66 -12.31
CA GLY A 32 10.14 -16.60 -13.42
C GLY A 32 11.57 -16.35 -12.95
N ARG A 33 12.53 -16.96 -13.65
CA ARG A 33 13.94 -16.88 -13.31
C ARG A 33 14.57 -15.60 -13.87
N ALA A 34 14.97 -14.74 -12.96
CA ALA A 34 15.73 -13.53 -13.27
C ALA A 34 16.84 -13.31 -12.24
N GLU A 35 17.93 -12.72 -12.66
CA GLU A 35 18.95 -12.18 -11.76
C GLU A 35 18.81 -10.66 -11.73
N VAL A 36 18.54 -10.12 -10.54
CA VAL A 36 18.53 -8.68 -10.27
C VAL A 36 19.65 -8.42 -9.26
N LYS A 37 20.67 -7.74 -9.73
CA LYS A 37 21.92 -7.49 -8.99
C LYS A 37 22.28 -6.02 -9.02
N THR A 38 23.23 -5.65 -8.18
CA THR A 38 23.83 -4.32 -8.17
C THR A 38 25.30 -4.47 -8.54
N PHE A 39 25.80 -3.67 -9.51
CA PHE A 39 27.21 -3.58 -9.79
C PHE A 39 27.98 -2.91 -8.64
N ALA A 40 29.31 -3.04 -8.64
CA ALA A 40 30.15 -2.50 -7.57
C ALA A 40 30.05 -0.96 -7.42
N ASP A 41 29.65 -0.27 -8.46
CA ASP A 41 29.42 1.19 -8.51
C ASP A 41 28.00 1.60 -8.11
N GLY A 42 27.10 0.61 -7.88
CA GLY A 42 25.73 0.84 -7.46
C GLY A 42 24.68 0.79 -8.58
N GLU A 43 25.07 0.56 -9.83
CA GLU A 43 24.10 0.44 -10.93
C GLU A 43 23.32 -0.87 -10.85
N ALA A 44 22.02 -0.81 -11.15
CA ALA A 44 21.16 -1.99 -11.21
C ALA A 44 21.45 -2.81 -12.48
N SER A 45 21.56 -4.12 -12.32
CA SER A 45 21.76 -5.09 -13.38
C SER A 45 20.64 -6.12 -13.37
N VAL A 46 20.02 -6.36 -14.53
CA VAL A 46 18.93 -7.34 -14.68
C VAL A 46 19.23 -8.28 -15.82
N SER A 47 19.08 -9.59 -15.58
CA SER A 47 19.15 -10.64 -16.59
C SER A 47 17.94 -11.57 -16.48
N LEU A 48 17.14 -11.66 -17.53
CA LEU A 48 16.08 -12.65 -17.65
C LEU A 48 16.69 -13.99 -18.06
N LEU A 49 16.49 -15.04 -17.28
CA LEU A 49 17.11 -16.37 -17.50
C LEU A 49 16.18 -17.33 -18.27
N GLU A 50 15.08 -16.80 -18.77
CA GLU A 50 14.13 -17.54 -19.61
C GLU A 50 13.46 -16.61 -20.64
N THR A 51 12.88 -17.21 -21.68
CA THR A 51 12.23 -16.43 -22.74
C THR A 51 10.95 -15.77 -22.24
N VAL A 52 10.77 -14.51 -22.63
CA VAL A 52 9.53 -13.71 -22.38
C VAL A 52 8.85 -13.34 -23.69
N ARG A 53 9.37 -13.82 -24.84
CA ARG A 53 8.85 -13.45 -26.16
C ARG A 53 7.37 -13.79 -26.30
N GLY A 54 6.55 -12.75 -26.56
CA GLY A 54 5.11 -12.88 -26.71
C GLY A 54 4.33 -13.18 -25.43
N ALA A 55 5.00 -13.35 -24.27
CA ALA A 55 4.35 -13.64 -23.00
C ALA A 55 3.68 -12.39 -22.41
N ASP A 56 2.67 -12.62 -21.57
CA ASP A 56 2.08 -11.61 -20.69
C ASP A 56 2.91 -11.55 -19.41
N VAL A 57 3.69 -10.50 -19.24
CA VAL A 57 4.71 -10.37 -18.19
C VAL A 57 4.22 -9.45 -17.09
N PHE A 58 4.31 -9.92 -15.86
CA PHE A 58 4.02 -9.16 -14.64
C PHE A 58 5.30 -8.99 -13.83
N LEU A 59 5.71 -7.74 -13.62
CA LEU A 59 6.93 -7.37 -12.90
C LEU A 59 6.55 -6.86 -11.50
N VAL A 60 6.80 -7.66 -10.48
CA VAL A 60 6.41 -7.37 -9.10
C VAL A 60 7.54 -6.64 -8.39
N GLN A 61 7.33 -5.36 -8.04
CA GLN A 61 8.32 -4.56 -7.32
C GLN A 61 7.68 -3.41 -6.55
N SER A 62 7.69 -3.46 -5.23
CA SER A 62 7.37 -2.31 -4.39
C SER A 62 8.49 -1.28 -4.45
N THR A 63 8.15 -0.02 -4.75
CA THR A 63 9.15 1.05 -4.80
C THR A 63 9.34 1.69 -3.42
N CYS A 64 9.53 0.82 -2.41
CA CYS A 64 9.85 1.15 -1.02
C CYS A 64 11.35 1.36 -0.83
N LYS A 65 11.78 1.58 0.41
CA LYS A 65 13.21 1.76 0.75
C LYS A 65 14.04 0.47 0.46
N PRO A 66 15.19 0.63 -0.20
CA PRO A 66 15.80 1.85 -0.80
C PRO A 66 15.05 2.28 -2.07
N VAL A 67 14.38 3.45 -1.98
CA VAL A 67 13.33 3.85 -2.94
C VAL A 67 13.87 4.01 -4.37
N ASN A 68 15.02 4.65 -4.52
CA ASN A 68 15.61 4.92 -5.84
C ASN A 68 16.11 3.63 -6.51
N ASP A 69 16.72 2.73 -5.73
CA ASP A 69 17.26 1.48 -6.23
C ASP A 69 16.12 0.56 -6.69
N ASN A 70 15.08 0.39 -5.85
CA ASN A 70 13.91 -0.42 -6.20
C ASN A 70 13.12 0.14 -7.39
N LEU A 71 13.04 1.47 -7.52
CA LEU A 71 12.45 2.10 -8.71
C LEU A 71 13.31 1.82 -9.95
N MET A 72 14.62 1.99 -9.85
CA MET A 72 15.52 1.75 -10.98
C MET A 72 15.52 0.27 -11.40
N GLU A 73 15.52 -0.68 -10.46
CA GLU A 73 15.35 -2.10 -10.77
C GLU A 73 14.10 -2.34 -11.62
N LEU A 74 12.95 -1.78 -11.21
CA LEU A 74 11.69 -1.92 -11.95
C LEU A 74 11.82 -1.38 -13.38
N LEU A 75 12.42 -0.19 -13.54
CA LEU A 75 12.59 0.43 -14.87
C LEU A 75 13.49 -0.43 -15.78
N VAL A 76 14.59 -0.93 -15.25
CA VAL A 76 15.53 -1.81 -16.01
C VAL A 76 14.86 -3.15 -16.34
N MET A 77 14.05 -3.71 -15.44
CA MET A 77 13.26 -4.91 -15.73
C MET A 77 12.24 -4.70 -16.86
N CYS A 78 11.55 -3.54 -16.87
CA CYS A 78 10.62 -3.18 -17.95
C CYS A 78 11.36 -3.12 -19.30
N ASP A 79 12.50 -2.42 -19.36
CA ASP A 79 13.31 -2.30 -20.58
C ASP A 79 13.82 -3.67 -21.05
N ALA A 80 14.29 -4.52 -20.15
CA ALA A 80 14.74 -5.88 -20.47
C ALA A 80 13.61 -6.72 -21.11
N CYS A 81 12.41 -6.70 -20.53
CA CYS A 81 11.25 -7.40 -21.08
C CYS A 81 10.81 -6.85 -22.43
N ARG A 82 10.81 -5.51 -22.60
CA ARG A 82 10.48 -4.85 -23.87
C ARG A 82 11.45 -5.25 -24.97
N ARG A 83 12.77 -5.20 -24.71
CA ARG A 83 13.81 -5.61 -25.65
C ARG A 83 13.78 -7.10 -25.97
N ALA A 84 13.34 -7.94 -25.03
CA ALA A 84 13.14 -9.37 -25.24
C ALA A 84 11.80 -9.70 -25.92
N SER A 85 11.03 -8.70 -26.39
CA SER A 85 9.76 -8.82 -27.12
C SER A 85 8.65 -9.48 -26.30
N ALA A 86 8.51 -9.11 -25.02
CA ALA A 86 7.31 -9.46 -24.25
C ALA A 86 6.05 -8.98 -24.99
N GLY A 87 4.97 -9.70 -24.87
CA GLY A 87 3.68 -9.37 -25.51
C GLY A 87 2.98 -8.21 -24.82
N ARG A 88 3.00 -8.20 -23.49
CA ARG A 88 2.52 -7.12 -22.62
C ARG A 88 3.39 -7.09 -21.37
N ILE A 89 3.61 -5.91 -20.82
CA ILE A 89 4.38 -5.70 -19.58
C ILE A 89 3.49 -4.97 -18.58
N THR A 90 3.12 -5.63 -17.49
CA THR A 90 2.37 -5.04 -16.38
C THR A 90 3.32 -4.80 -15.21
N ALA A 91 3.51 -3.54 -14.82
CA ALA A 91 4.22 -3.20 -13.59
C ALA A 91 3.29 -3.39 -12.38
N VAL A 92 3.57 -4.41 -11.57
CA VAL A 92 2.84 -4.72 -10.33
C VAL A 92 3.58 -4.07 -9.17
N ILE A 93 3.02 -2.99 -8.65
CA ILE A 93 3.66 -2.13 -7.64
C ILE A 93 2.79 -2.11 -6.39
N PRO A 94 2.97 -3.08 -5.45
CA PRO A 94 2.16 -3.15 -4.24
C PRO A 94 2.20 -1.85 -3.43
N TYR A 95 3.38 -1.23 -3.32
CA TYR A 95 3.56 0.10 -2.77
C TYR A 95 4.22 1.03 -3.78
N PHE A 96 3.50 2.10 -4.17
CA PHE A 96 3.97 3.13 -5.09
C PHE A 96 4.68 4.25 -4.32
N GLY A 97 5.99 4.29 -4.37
CA GLY A 97 6.82 5.34 -3.78
C GLY A 97 6.61 6.70 -4.49
N TYR A 98 7.06 7.78 -3.84
CA TYR A 98 6.86 9.17 -4.30
C TYR A 98 5.40 9.65 -4.37
N ALA A 99 4.41 8.81 -4.01
CA ALA A 99 2.98 9.13 -4.05
C ALA A 99 2.58 10.35 -3.20
N ARG A 100 3.34 10.69 -2.16
CA ARG A 100 3.09 11.85 -1.30
C ARG A 100 3.35 13.19 -1.97
N GLN A 101 4.00 13.20 -3.15
CA GLN A 101 4.28 14.40 -3.95
C GLN A 101 3.39 14.40 -5.21
N ASP A 102 2.09 14.31 -5.01
CA ASP A 102 1.05 14.32 -6.04
C ASP A 102 0.66 15.71 -6.53
N ARG A 103 1.06 16.73 -5.78
CA ARG A 103 0.80 18.15 -6.06
C ARG A 103 1.91 19.04 -5.52
N LYS A 104 1.97 20.28 -5.99
CA LYS A 104 2.82 21.29 -5.41
C LYS A 104 2.25 21.74 -4.07
N ALA A 105 2.93 21.44 -2.98
CA ALA A 105 2.58 21.93 -1.64
C ALA A 105 3.01 23.41 -1.46
N LYS A 106 4.08 23.81 -2.12
CA LYS A 106 4.61 25.18 -2.13
C LYS A 106 4.97 25.57 -3.56
N SER A 107 5.18 26.87 -3.76
CA SER A 107 5.72 27.41 -5.02
C SER A 107 7.05 26.72 -5.38
N ARG A 108 7.20 26.30 -6.63
CA ARG A 108 8.39 25.64 -7.21
C ARG A 108 8.65 24.20 -6.74
N ASP A 109 7.74 23.58 -6.00
CA ASP A 109 7.84 22.17 -5.68
C ASP A 109 7.67 21.28 -6.94
N PRO A 110 8.29 20.12 -6.99
CA PRO A 110 8.03 19.12 -8.04
C PRO A 110 6.67 18.43 -7.84
N ILE A 111 6.23 17.69 -8.85
CA ILE A 111 5.18 16.68 -8.76
C ILE A 111 5.84 15.32 -9.06
N SER A 112 6.54 14.77 -8.06
CA SER A 112 7.39 13.60 -8.26
C SER A 112 6.58 12.34 -8.60
N ALA A 113 5.34 12.25 -8.15
CA ALA A 113 4.45 11.15 -8.53
C ALA A 113 4.20 11.10 -10.05
N LYS A 114 4.02 12.27 -10.72
CA LYS A 114 3.89 12.33 -12.18
C LYS A 114 5.19 12.00 -12.89
N LEU A 115 6.33 12.45 -12.37
CA LEU A 115 7.64 12.12 -12.92
C LEU A 115 7.86 10.60 -12.91
N VAL A 116 7.61 9.93 -11.77
CA VAL A 116 7.75 8.47 -11.65
C VAL A 116 6.80 7.73 -12.57
N ALA A 117 5.54 8.18 -12.68
CA ALA A 117 4.57 7.60 -13.63
C ALA A 117 5.09 7.67 -15.07
N ASN A 118 5.64 8.81 -15.49
CA ASN A 118 6.23 8.99 -16.83
C ASN A 118 7.44 8.07 -17.04
N MET A 119 8.30 7.90 -16.03
CA MET A 119 9.49 7.02 -16.12
C MET A 119 9.08 5.56 -16.33
N ILE A 120 8.08 5.07 -15.59
CA ILE A 120 7.56 3.70 -15.70
C ILE A 120 6.97 3.47 -17.12
N THR A 121 6.17 4.42 -17.61
CA THR A 121 5.61 4.36 -18.97
C THR A 121 6.72 4.37 -20.03
N ALA A 122 7.71 5.26 -19.90
CA ALA A 122 8.82 5.39 -20.85
C ALA A 122 9.72 4.13 -20.85
N ALA A 123 9.89 3.47 -19.71
CA ALA A 123 10.65 2.22 -19.58
C ALA A 123 9.99 1.05 -20.32
N GLY A 124 8.70 1.14 -20.64
CA GLY A 124 8.01 0.16 -21.49
C GLY A 124 6.91 -0.62 -20.80
N ALA A 125 6.45 -0.19 -19.63
CA ALA A 125 5.23 -0.75 -19.05
C ALA A 125 4.00 -0.39 -19.90
N ASP A 126 3.14 -1.38 -20.15
CA ASP A 126 1.87 -1.21 -20.87
C ASP A 126 0.69 -1.00 -19.91
N ARG A 127 0.85 -1.37 -18.65
CA ARG A 127 -0.16 -1.30 -17.59
C ARG A 127 0.51 -1.21 -16.23
N VAL A 128 -0.20 -0.63 -15.26
CA VAL A 128 0.19 -0.64 -13.84
C VAL A 128 -0.90 -1.31 -13.01
N LEU A 129 -0.50 -2.13 -12.04
CA LEU A 129 -1.36 -2.69 -11.00
C LEU A 129 -0.78 -2.27 -9.65
N THR A 130 -1.55 -1.59 -8.81
CA THR A 130 -1.08 -1.07 -7.53
C THR A 130 -2.18 -1.09 -6.48
N MET A 131 -1.84 -0.87 -5.21
CA MET A 131 -2.81 -0.83 -4.10
C MET A 131 -2.75 0.49 -3.34
N ASP A 132 -3.90 1.03 -2.95
CA ASP A 132 -4.09 2.20 -2.09
C ASP A 132 -3.11 3.36 -2.34
N LEU A 133 -3.15 3.92 -3.54
CA LEU A 133 -2.41 5.15 -3.84
C LEU A 133 -2.72 6.23 -2.79
N HIS A 134 -1.71 6.94 -2.32
CA HIS A 134 -1.84 8.02 -1.33
C HIS A 134 -2.93 9.03 -1.74
N ALA A 135 -2.95 9.39 -3.01
CA ALA A 135 -3.95 10.25 -3.60
C ALA A 135 -4.57 9.52 -4.82
N PRO A 136 -5.89 9.23 -4.82
CA PRO A 136 -6.52 8.46 -5.89
C PRO A 136 -6.37 9.09 -7.28
N GLN A 137 -6.22 10.40 -7.38
CA GLN A 137 -5.98 11.13 -8.62
C GLN A 137 -4.65 10.80 -9.30
N ILE A 138 -3.70 10.15 -8.62
CA ILE A 138 -2.44 9.66 -9.22
C ILE A 138 -2.72 8.69 -10.36
N GLN A 139 -3.87 8.00 -10.36
CA GLN A 139 -4.33 7.17 -11.49
C GLN A 139 -4.31 7.95 -12.82
N GLY A 140 -4.69 9.23 -12.78
CA GLY A 140 -4.67 10.12 -13.95
C GLY A 140 -3.27 10.64 -14.33
N PHE A 141 -2.21 10.28 -13.62
CA PHE A 141 -0.83 10.63 -13.98
C PHE A 141 -0.21 9.65 -14.98
N PHE A 142 -0.80 8.47 -15.11
CA PHE A 142 -0.38 7.47 -16.09
C PHE A 142 -1.16 7.64 -17.38
N ASP A 143 -0.45 7.63 -18.51
CA ASP A 143 -1.01 7.63 -19.85
C ASP A 143 -1.29 6.19 -20.35
N ILE A 144 -1.03 5.20 -19.51
CA ILE A 144 -1.33 3.77 -19.69
C ILE A 144 -2.38 3.34 -18.66
N PRO A 145 -3.13 2.25 -18.90
CA PRO A 145 -4.10 1.74 -17.94
C PRO A 145 -3.49 1.47 -16.56
N LEU A 146 -4.22 1.85 -15.51
CA LEU A 146 -3.85 1.57 -14.13
C LEU A 146 -5.03 0.93 -13.40
N ASP A 147 -4.79 -0.22 -12.79
CA ASP A 147 -5.72 -0.90 -11.90
C ASP A 147 -5.33 -0.59 -10.45
N HIS A 148 -6.25 0.08 -9.73
CA HIS A 148 -6.03 0.56 -8.38
C HIS A 148 -6.78 -0.32 -7.38
N LEU A 149 -6.11 -1.33 -6.82
CA LEU A 149 -6.67 -2.22 -5.80
C LEU A 149 -6.85 -1.47 -4.47
N LEU A 150 -7.79 -1.96 -3.66
CA LEU A 150 -8.07 -1.43 -2.33
C LEU A 150 -7.74 -2.48 -1.26
N GLY A 151 -7.01 -2.07 -0.21
CA GLY A 151 -6.74 -2.89 0.96
C GLY A 151 -7.93 -2.99 1.93
N ASN A 152 -8.89 -2.07 1.79
CA ASN A 152 -10.06 -1.97 2.67
C ASN A 152 -10.80 -3.32 2.89
N PRO A 153 -11.12 -4.14 1.86
CA PRO A 153 -11.81 -5.41 2.09
C PRO A 153 -11.06 -6.36 3.03
N THR A 154 -9.74 -6.40 2.95
CA THR A 154 -8.92 -7.24 3.85
C THR A 154 -9.02 -6.79 5.30
N PHE A 155 -8.98 -5.48 5.56
CA PHE A 155 -9.19 -4.94 6.91
C PHE A 155 -10.61 -5.15 7.43
N VAL A 156 -11.62 -5.00 6.57
CA VAL A 156 -13.02 -5.27 6.93
C VAL A 156 -13.16 -6.69 7.44
N ASN A 157 -12.71 -7.68 6.68
CA ASN A 157 -12.77 -9.08 7.08
C ASN A 157 -12.02 -9.31 8.40
N TYR A 158 -10.81 -8.78 8.52
CA TYR A 158 -10.00 -8.92 9.74
C TYR A 158 -10.70 -8.37 10.98
N PHE A 159 -11.29 -7.17 10.92
CA PHE A 159 -11.91 -6.56 12.10
C PHE A 159 -13.29 -7.15 12.40
N LEU A 160 -14.05 -7.60 11.41
CA LEU A 160 -15.30 -8.33 11.64
C LEU A 160 -15.04 -9.70 12.27
N ASP A 161 -13.99 -10.40 11.87
CA ASP A 161 -13.56 -11.66 12.50
C ASP A 161 -13.06 -11.45 13.93
N LYS A 162 -12.34 -10.35 14.18
CA LYS A 162 -11.81 -10.00 15.50
C LYS A 162 -12.90 -9.54 16.47
N PHE A 163 -13.90 -8.81 15.98
CA PHE A 163 -14.99 -8.22 16.74
C PHE A 163 -16.35 -8.59 16.12
N PRO A 164 -16.73 -9.87 16.16
CA PRO A 164 -17.97 -10.32 15.53
C PRO A 164 -19.21 -9.75 16.26
N GLU A 165 -20.23 -9.35 15.49
CA GLU A 165 -21.46 -8.69 15.99
C GLU A 165 -22.23 -9.52 17.04
N ASN A 166 -22.12 -10.84 16.98
CA ASN A 166 -22.75 -11.73 17.97
C ASN A 166 -22.06 -11.71 19.35
N GLN A 167 -20.89 -11.09 19.47
CA GLN A 167 -20.12 -10.99 20.72
C GLN A 167 -19.86 -9.53 21.14
N TYR A 168 -19.90 -8.60 20.18
CA TYR A 168 -19.59 -7.19 20.38
C TYR A 168 -20.73 -6.31 19.85
N ASN A 169 -21.11 -5.29 20.61
CA ASN A 169 -22.00 -4.25 20.14
C ASN A 169 -21.16 -3.24 19.31
N HIS A 170 -21.40 -3.14 18.01
CA HIS A 170 -20.68 -2.24 17.13
C HIS A 170 -20.92 -0.75 17.43
N ASP A 171 -21.98 -0.39 18.17
CA ASP A 171 -22.20 0.97 18.67
C ASP A 171 -21.13 1.42 19.69
N ASP A 172 -20.42 0.45 20.32
CA ASP A 172 -19.30 0.70 21.23
C ASP A 172 -17.98 0.91 20.47
N PHE A 173 -18.01 0.87 19.14
CA PHE A 173 -16.86 1.06 18.27
C PHE A 173 -17.02 2.31 17.42
N VAL A 174 -15.91 2.90 17.03
CA VAL A 174 -15.86 4.03 16.10
C VAL A 174 -14.62 3.99 15.23
N VAL A 175 -14.82 4.11 13.93
CA VAL A 175 -13.70 4.32 12.98
C VAL A 175 -13.26 5.77 13.06
N VAL A 176 -11.95 6.00 13.12
CA VAL A 176 -11.39 7.32 13.25
C VAL A 176 -10.53 7.67 12.05
N SER A 177 -10.90 8.74 11.34
CA SER A 177 -10.05 9.33 10.31
C SER A 177 -8.94 10.16 10.95
N PRO A 178 -7.68 9.97 10.54
CA PRO A 178 -6.54 10.69 11.10
C PRO A 178 -6.47 12.17 10.73
N ASP A 179 -7.20 12.58 9.70
CA ASP A 179 -7.26 13.95 9.17
C ASP A 179 -8.50 14.10 8.26
N VAL A 180 -8.75 15.36 7.85
CA VAL A 180 -9.89 15.71 6.99
C VAL A 180 -9.75 15.12 5.57
N GLY A 181 -8.53 14.95 5.06
CA GLY A 181 -8.24 14.43 3.72
C GLY A 181 -8.58 12.94 3.58
N SER A 182 -8.47 12.19 4.68
CA SER A 182 -8.69 10.73 4.72
C SER A 182 -10.15 10.33 5.05
N VAL A 183 -11.04 11.30 5.31
CA VAL A 183 -12.43 11.05 5.75
C VAL A 183 -13.20 10.16 4.78
N GLY A 184 -13.05 10.35 3.47
CA GLY A 184 -13.75 9.54 2.47
C GLY A 184 -13.41 8.05 2.58
N ARG A 185 -12.13 7.74 2.76
CA ARG A 185 -11.61 6.39 2.93
C ARG A 185 -12.07 5.76 4.25
N ALA A 186 -11.94 6.50 5.35
CA ALA A 186 -12.41 6.06 6.67
C ALA A 186 -13.93 5.83 6.71
N ARG A 187 -14.71 6.66 6.02
CA ARG A 187 -16.17 6.49 5.90
C ARG A 187 -16.55 5.21 5.16
N ALA A 188 -15.85 4.91 4.06
CA ALA A 188 -16.10 3.68 3.30
C ALA A 188 -15.80 2.43 4.15
N PHE A 189 -14.74 2.49 4.98
CA PHE A 189 -14.41 1.43 5.93
C PHE A 189 -15.48 1.33 7.03
N ALA A 190 -15.83 2.44 7.68
CA ALA A 190 -16.84 2.49 8.75
C ALA A 190 -18.18 1.90 8.32
N ALA A 191 -18.62 2.22 7.09
CA ALA A 191 -19.86 1.68 6.54
C ALA A 191 -19.83 0.15 6.36
N LYS A 192 -18.68 -0.41 5.95
CA LYS A 192 -18.53 -1.86 5.73
C LYS A 192 -18.40 -2.65 7.05
N VAL A 193 -17.90 -2.04 8.12
CA VAL A 193 -17.81 -2.66 9.45
C VAL A 193 -18.97 -2.29 10.37
N HIS A 194 -19.98 -1.56 9.86
CA HIS A 194 -21.17 -1.12 10.60
C HIS A 194 -20.87 -0.33 11.89
N MET A 195 -19.84 0.53 11.85
CA MET A 195 -19.40 1.34 12.99
C MET A 195 -19.55 2.83 12.70
N GLY A 196 -19.60 3.64 13.77
CA GLY A 196 -19.62 5.11 13.67
C GLY A 196 -18.32 5.68 13.08
N LEU A 197 -18.33 6.98 12.75
CA LEU A 197 -17.16 7.70 12.22
C LEU A 197 -16.84 8.91 13.11
N ALA A 198 -15.56 9.07 13.44
CA ALA A 198 -15.00 10.26 14.05
C ALA A 198 -13.78 10.76 13.26
N ILE A 199 -13.33 11.97 13.52
CA ILE A 199 -12.23 12.62 12.80
C ILE A 199 -11.29 13.26 13.82
N VAL A 200 -9.98 13.08 13.66
CA VAL A 200 -8.95 13.86 14.36
C VAL A 200 -8.56 15.03 13.47
N ASP A 201 -9.02 16.23 13.83
CA ASP A 201 -8.68 17.47 13.11
C ASP A 201 -7.42 18.10 13.73
N LYS A 202 -6.35 18.14 12.93
CA LYS A 202 -5.05 18.73 13.31
C LYS A 202 -5.02 20.18 12.89
N ARG A 203 -5.12 21.12 13.84
CA ARG A 203 -4.97 22.55 13.57
C ARG A 203 -3.60 23.04 13.99
N ARG A 204 -2.76 23.40 13.03
CA ARG A 204 -1.54 24.16 13.28
C ARG A 204 -1.91 25.64 13.43
N GLN A 205 -2.01 26.15 14.65
CA GLN A 205 -2.31 27.56 14.86
C GLN A 205 -1.13 28.50 14.54
N ARG A 206 0.12 28.04 14.70
CA ARG A 206 1.38 28.75 14.30
C ARG A 206 2.54 27.77 14.24
N ALA A 207 3.61 28.13 13.51
CA ALA A 207 4.90 27.45 13.60
C ALA A 207 5.41 27.50 15.06
N ASN A 208 5.80 26.35 15.62
CA ASN A 208 6.31 26.18 17.00
C ASN A 208 5.28 26.20 18.16
N VAL A 209 3.99 26.03 17.91
CA VAL A 209 2.98 25.80 18.95
C VAL A 209 2.54 24.35 18.93
N CYS A 210 2.32 23.73 20.12
CA CYS A 210 1.78 22.37 20.25
C CYS A 210 0.59 22.16 19.31
N GLU A 211 0.60 21.04 18.55
CA GLU A 211 -0.53 20.67 17.70
C GLU A 211 -1.76 20.47 18.58
N VAL A 212 -2.74 21.35 18.47
CA VAL A 212 -4.05 21.14 19.11
C VAL A 212 -4.80 20.15 18.26
N MET A 213 -5.03 18.95 18.78
CA MET A 213 -5.89 17.95 18.15
C MET A 213 -7.32 18.17 18.63
N ASN A 214 -8.22 18.41 17.68
CA ASN A 214 -9.65 18.47 17.93
C ASN A 214 -10.29 17.17 17.46
N ILE A 215 -11.12 16.54 18.29
CA ILE A 215 -11.83 15.31 17.95
C ILE A 215 -13.25 15.68 17.58
N ILE A 216 -13.67 15.35 16.36
CA ILE A 216 -15.02 15.56 15.85
C ILE A 216 -15.72 14.19 15.82
N GLY A 217 -16.78 14.05 16.57
CA GLY A 217 -17.52 12.80 16.75
C GLY A 217 -17.42 12.28 18.19
N ASP A 218 -18.21 11.27 18.50
CA ASP A 218 -18.26 10.66 19.83
C ASP A 218 -17.33 9.47 19.93
N VAL A 219 -16.28 9.58 20.75
CA VAL A 219 -15.27 8.54 20.99
C VAL A 219 -15.21 8.12 22.47
N LYS A 220 -15.95 8.81 23.35
CA LYS A 220 -15.88 8.60 24.80
C LYS A 220 -16.39 7.21 25.18
N GLY A 221 -15.54 6.46 25.87
CA GLY A 221 -15.86 5.08 26.30
C GLY A 221 -15.86 4.04 25.17
N LYS A 222 -15.58 4.45 23.92
CA LYS A 222 -15.61 3.56 22.75
C LYS A 222 -14.23 2.98 22.41
N THR A 223 -14.24 1.86 21.72
CA THR A 223 -13.06 1.30 21.03
C THR A 223 -12.89 1.99 19.69
N CYS A 224 -11.74 2.65 19.50
CA CYS A 224 -11.41 3.42 18.30
C CYS A 224 -10.59 2.60 17.33
N LEU A 225 -10.98 2.62 16.04
CA LEU A 225 -10.22 2.01 14.93
C LEU A 225 -9.65 3.12 14.05
N LEU A 226 -8.37 3.48 14.21
CA LEU A 226 -7.66 4.44 13.36
C LEU A 226 -7.36 3.83 12.00
N PHE A 227 -7.77 4.50 10.91
CA PHE A 227 -7.62 4.01 9.55
C PHE A 227 -6.75 4.94 8.70
N TYR A 228 -5.60 4.43 8.25
CA TYR A 228 -4.58 5.14 7.46
C TYR A 228 -4.34 4.49 6.10
N ASP A 229 -3.76 5.22 5.14
CA ASP A 229 -3.19 4.65 3.91
C ASP A 229 -1.76 4.15 4.16
N MET A 230 -0.95 4.94 4.87
CA MET A 230 0.43 4.59 5.17
C MET A 230 0.89 5.13 6.53
N VAL A 231 1.85 4.44 7.13
CA VAL A 231 2.55 4.87 8.32
C VAL A 231 4.05 4.90 8.03
N ASP A 232 4.64 6.09 8.08
CA ASP A 232 6.08 6.29 7.88
C ASP A 232 6.81 6.28 9.24
N THR A 233 6.96 7.41 9.91
CA THR A 233 7.65 7.51 11.21
C THR A 233 6.75 7.28 12.41
N ALA A 234 5.49 6.96 12.21
CA ALA A 234 4.43 6.73 13.19
C ALA A 234 4.10 7.92 14.14
N GLY A 235 4.74 9.08 13.97
CA GLY A 235 4.49 10.21 14.86
C GLY A 235 3.03 10.67 14.87
N SER A 236 2.45 10.91 13.69
CA SER A 236 1.06 11.35 13.56
C SER A 236 0.06 10.30 14.07
N LEU A 237 0.34 9.03 13.82
CA LEU A 237 -0.49 7.90 14.27
C LEU A 237 -0.51 7.85 15.81
N CYS A 238 0.67 7.84 16.43
CA CYS A 238 0.79 7.72 17.90
C CYS A 238 0.21 8.94 18.61
N ASN A 239 0.42 10.15 18.07
CA ASN A 239 -0.18 11.37 18.63
C ASN A 239 -1.72 11.36 18.54
N ALA A 240 -2.27 10.85 17.43
CA ALA A 240 -3.72 10.69 17.30
C ALA A 240 -4.27 9.67 18.30
N ALA A 241 -3.60 8.53 18.48
CA ALA A 241 -3.97 7.53 19.47
C ALA A 241 -3.92 8.08 20.90
N GLN A 242 -2.88 8.85 21.24
CA GLN A 242 -2.73 9.50 22.53
C GLN A 242 -3.88 10.49 22.79
N ALA A 243 -4.20 11.33 21.78
CA ALA A 243 -5.28 12.30 21.89
C ALA A 243 -6.66 11.65 22.08
N LEU A 244 -6.91 10.52 21.40
CA LEU A 244 -8.15 9.77 21.56
C LEU A 244 -8.33 9.24 22.99
N VAL A 245 -7.26 8.77 23.62
CA VAL A 245 -7.30 8.28 25.00
C VAL A 245 -7.37 9.43 26.01
N GLU A 246 -6.45 10.39 25.94
CA GLU A 246 -6.30 11.44 26.96
C GLU A 246 -7.39 12.51 26.91
N PHE A 247 -7.75 12.97 25.70
CA PHE A 247 -8.73 14.04 25.53
C PHE A 247 -10.10 13.52 25.10
N GLY A 248 -10.13 12.46 24.28
CA GLY A 248 -11.36 11.85 23.80
C GLY A 248 -12.02 10.91 24.80
N GLY A 249 -11.26 10.36 25.76
CA GLY A 249 -11.76 9.37 26.70
C GLY A 249 -12.07 8.02 26.04
N ALA A 250 -11.39 7.67 24.95
CA ALA A 250 -11.52 6.38 24.29
C ALA A 250 -11.12 5.24 25.24
N LYS A 251 -11.85 4.12 25.17
CA LYS A 251 -11.58 2.91 25.97
C LYS A 251 -10.33 2.19 25.50
N GLU A 252 -10.22 1.97 24.20
CA GLU A 252 -9.11 1.29 23.56
C GLU A 252 -8.88 1.87 22.15
N VAL A 253 -7.65 1.76 21.65
CA VAL A 253 -7.30 2.19 20.29
C VAL A 253 -6.63 1.05 19.55
N TYR A 254 -7.18 0.71 18.40
CA TYR A 254 -6.62 -0.16 17.37
C TYR A 254 -6.32 0.69 16.15
N ALA A 255 -5.41 0.24 15.30
CA ALA A 255 -5.08 0.97 14.09
C ALA A 255 -4.79 0.01 12.94
N CYS A 256 -5.06 0.48 11.73
CA CYS A 256 -4.62 -0.22 10.51
C CYS A 256 -4.16 0.76 9.44
N ALA A 257 -3.26 0.29 8.59
CA ALA A 257 -2.79 1.02 7.43
C ALA A 257 -2.34 0.07 6.33
N THR A 258 -2.60 0.41 5.08
CA THR A 258 -2.19 -0.43 3.94
C THR A 258 -0.68 -0.56 3.88
N HIS A 259 0.07 0.54 4.00
CA HIS A 259 1.50 0.56 3.80
C HIS A 259 2.27 0.84 5.08
N GLY A 260 2.98 -0.17 5.57
CA GLY A 260 3.92 -0.03 6.70
C GLY A 260 5.30 0.38 6.20
N VAL A 261 5.53 1.68 5.95
CA VAL A 261 6.85 2.19 5.56
C VAL A 261 7.83 2.08 6.71
N LEU A 262 7.39 2.36 7.94
CA LEU A 262 8.02 2.11 9.23
C LEU A 262 9.47 2.62 9.31
N SER A 263 9.69 3.86 8.90
CA SER A 263 11.01 4.49 8.89
C SER A 263 11.42 4.99 10.28
N GLY A 264 12.73 4.94 10.55
CA GLY A 264 13.32 5.53 11.74
C GLY A 264 12.73 4.95 13.03
N PRO A 265 12.19 5.79 13.95
CA PRO A 265 11.72 5.34 15.27
C PRO A 265 10.27 4.81 15.25
N ALA A 266 9.73 4.36 14.10
CA ALA A 266 8.31 3.98 13.98
C ALA A 266 7.94 2.82 14.91
N TYR A 267 8.75 1.79 14.96
CA TYR A 267 8.52 0.61 15.83
C TYR A 267 8.48 1.01 17.31
N ASP A 268 9.47 1.76 17.78
CA ASP A 268 9.56 2.19 19.18
C ASP A 268 8.36 3.08 19.57
N ARG A 269 7.96 3.97 18.65
CA ARG A 269 6.80 4.84 18.87
C ARG A 269 5.49 4.06 18.96
N ILE A 270 5.28 3.07 18.09
CA ILE A 270 4.08 2.23 18.13
C ILE A 270 4.07 1.43 19.42
N GLU A 271 5.21 0.85 19.83
CA GLU A 271 5.32 0.08 21.06
C GLU A 271 5.00 0.92 22.29
N ALA A 272 5.54 2.15 22.37
CA ALA A 272 5.30 3.07 23.49
C ALA A 272 3.90 3.72 23.49
N SER A 273 3.14 3.61 22.39
CA SER A 273 1.83 4.25 22.22
C SER A 273 0.72 3.47 22.94
N PRO A 274 -0.46 4.11 23.16
CA PRO A 274 -1.64 3.42 23.71
C PRO A 274 -2.33 2.49 22.69
N ILE A 275 -1.81 2.35 21.47
CA ILE A 275 -2.34 1.43 20.47
C ILE A 275 -2.21 -0.01 20.97
N LYS A 276 -3.32 -0.74 20.98
CA LYS A 276 -3.38 -2.16 21.37
C LYS A 276 -2.84 -3.07 20.27
N GLU A 277 -3.17 -2.77 19.03
CA GLU A 277 -2.74 -3.52 17.86
C GLU A 277 -2.70 -2.60 16.64
N MET A 278 -1.63 -2.72 15.87
CA MET A 278 -1.43 -2.07 14.59
C MET A 278 -1.36 -3.11 13.49
N VAL A 279 -2.25 -3.02 12.50
CA VAL A 279 -2.36 -3.98 11.41
C VAL A 279 -1.93 -3.33 10.10
N PHE A 280 -1.00 -3.96 9.40
CA PHE A 280 -0.56 -3.57 8.06
C PHE A 280 -0.87 -4.65 7.03
N LEU A 281 -0.87 -4.27 5.74
CA LEU A 281 -0.78 -5.24 4.66
C LEU A 281 0.70 -5.46 4.27
N ASN A 282 1.01 -6.62 3.72
CA ASN A 282 2.38 -6.99 3.33
C ASN A 282 2.84 -6.38 1.99
N THR A 283 2.35 -5.18 1.66
CA THR A 283 2.72 -4.43 0.44
C THR A 283 4.17 -3.94 0.41
N ILE A 284 4.82 -3.88 1.58
CA ILE A 284 6.22 -3.53 1.78
C ILE A 284 6.88 -4.65 2.57
N PRO A 285 8.01 -5.22 2.11
CA PRO A 285 8.72 -6.25 2.87
C PRO A 285 9.23 -5.68 4.19
N GLN A 286 9.09 -6.46 5.24
CA GLN A 286 9.63 -6.10 6.56
C GLN A 286 10.97 -6.79 6.75
N THR A 287 12.04 -6.01 6.69
CA THR A 287 13.40 -6.48 6.94
C THR A 287 13.72 -6.33 8.43
N GLY A 288 13.76 -7.44 9.15
CA GLY A 288 14.17 -7.47 10.54
C GLY A 288 13.13 -8.09 11.49
N ASN A 289 13.57 -8.40 12.69
CA ASN A 289 12.67 -8.81 13.77
C ASN A 289 11.74 -7.65 14.10
N THR A 290 10.44 -7.85 13.96
CA THR A 290 9.43 -6.94 14.51
C THR A 290 9.51 -7.02 16.03
N PRO A 291 10.10 -6.05 16.71
CA PRO A 291 10.28 -6.14 18.18
C PRO A 291 8.97 -6.00 18.94
N SER A 292 7.88 -5.65 18.24
CA SER A 292 6.59 -5.32 18.85
C SER A 292 5.59 -6.45 18.66
N GLY A 293 5.06 -6.98 19.76
CA GLY A 293 3.89 -7.86 19.74
C GLY A 293 2.60 -7.17 19.29
N LYS A 294 2.62 -5.85 19.12
CA LYS A 294 1.46 -5.05 18.70
C LYS A 294 1.27 -4.98 17.18
N ILE A 295 2.30 -5.26 16.38
CA ILE A 295 2.26 -5.12 14.93
C ILE A 295 1.96 -6.45 14.27
N LYS A 296 0.98 -6.44 13.35
CA LYS A 296 0.62 -7.58 12.50
C LYS A 296 0.65 -7.20 11.04
N PHE A 297 0.99 -8.17 10.19
CA PHE A 297 0.93 -8.04 8.74
C PHE A 297 -0.07 -9.06 8.17
N LEU A 298 -1.01 -8.59 7.36
CA LEU A 298 -1.95 -9.43 6.63
C LEU A 298 -1.45 -9.60 5.20
N ASP A 299 -1.53 -10.83 4.70
CA ASP A 299 -1.15 -11.13 3.32
C ASP A 299 -2.25 -10.71 2.35
N VAL A 300 -1.86 -9.98 1.30
CA VAL A 300 -2.72 -9.57 0.18
C VAL A 300 -2.22 -10.08 -1.17
N SER A 301 -1.25 -11.00 -1.18
CA SER A 301 -0.76 -11.61 -2.41
C SER A 301 -1.87 -12.30 -3.21
N HIS A 302 -2.87 -12.88 -2.53
CA HIS A 302 -4.06 -13.48 -3.13
C HIS A 302 -4.94 -12.46 -3.87
N VAL A 303 -5.05 -11.21 -3.39
CA VAL A 303 -5.81 -10.14 -4.07
C VAL A 303 -5.11 -9.76 -5.38
N PHE A 304 -3.77 -9.62 -5.34
CA PHE A 304 -2.98 -9.35 -6.54
C PHE A 304 -3.01 -10.53 -7.53
N ALA A 305 -2.96 -11.77 -7.05
CA ALA A 305 -3.09 -12.96 -7.89
C ALA A 305 -4.41 -12.95 -8.69
N ARG A 306 -5.54 -12.72 -8.02
CA ARG A 306 -6.85 -12.59 -8.67
C ARG A 306 -6.89 -11.43 -9.67
N ALA A 307 -6.33 -10.27 -9.31
CA ALA A 307 -6.24 -9.15 -10.23
C ALA A 307 -5.42 -9.49 -11.50
N ILE A 308 -4.31 -10.22 -11.34
CA ILE A 308 -3.48 -10.72 -12.45
C ILE A 308 -4.29 -11.67 -13.34
N GLU A 309 -5.04 -12.60 -12.76
CA GLU A 309 -5.94 -13.50 -13.54
C GLU A 309 -6.95 -12.70 -14.37
N HIS A 310 -7.60 -11.71 -13.78
CA HIS A 310 -8.55 -10.84 -14.49
C HIS A 310 -7.89 -10.02 -15.59
N VAL A 311 -6.72 -9.42 -15.31
CA VAL A 311 -5.95 -8.64 -16.29
C VAL A 311 -5.51 -9.53 -17.45
N HIS A 312 -5.02 -10.74 -17.17
CA HIS A 312 -4.62 -11.70 -18.21
C HIS A 312 -5.82 -12.19 -19.02
N GLY A 313 -6.89 -12.58 -18.34
CA GLY A 313 -8.12 -13.09 -18.97
C GLY A 313 -8.95 -12.00 -19.67
N GLY A 314 -8.60 -10.72 -19.55
CA GLY A 314 -9.38 -9.61 -20.09
C GLY A 314 -10.76 -9.46 -19.45
N THR A 315 -10.89 -9.84 -18.17
CA THR A 315 -12.14 -9.75 -17.40
C THR A 315 -12.12 -8.59 -16.41
N SER A 316 -13.28 -8.24 -15.86
CA SER A 316 -13.41 -7.12 -14.91
C SER A 316 -12.79 -7.46 -13.56
N ILE A 317 -12.11 -6.49 -12.95
CA ILE A 317 -11.60 -6.56 -11.56
C ILE A 317 -12.61 -6.03 -10.53
N ALA A 318 -13.84 -5.68 -10.94
CA ALA A 318 -14.81 -5.02 -10.06
C ALA A 318 -15.26 -5.87 -8.87
N ASP A 319 -15.12 -7.18 -8.94
CA ASP A 319 -15.43 -8.12 -7.85
C ASP A 319 -14.36 -8.14 -6.74
N LEU A 320 -13.26 -7.41 -6.90
CA LEU A 320 -12.19 -7.28 -5.90
C LEU A 320 -12.40 -6.10 -4.92
N PHE A 321 -13.51 -5.31 -5.08
CA PHE A 321 -13.75 -4.07 -4.32
C PHE A 321 -14.89 -4.12 -3.31
#